data_cdf8742a2453cefca3793619188881f1
#
_entry.id   cdf8742a2453cefca3793619188881f1
#
_cell.length_a   1.000
_cell.length_b   1.000
_cell.length_c   1.000
_cell.angle_alpha   90.00
_cell.angle_beta   90.00
_cell.angle_gamma   90.00
#
_symmetry.space_group_name_H-M   'P 1'
#
loop_
_entity.id
_entity.type
_entity.pdbx_description
1 polymer ?
#
loop_
_entity_poly.entity_id
_entity_poly.type
_entity_poly.pdbx_seq_one_letter_code
_entity_poly.pdbx_strand_id
1 'polypeptide(L)'
;MQEDLTAIETAERWNIANRRVLSLFSGCGGIDLGFEGDFNVLTASVNPKVNVTWDIDKVDKRWTHLGKTIFHTVFANDIKPEAKAAWANYFSAKGIDAGNYYLDSIVDLVKLQRENKINIFPKNIDVLIGGFPCQDFSVSGKRMGFESGKGHDGKKISVEMPTIEKARSL
;
A
#
# COMPACT_ATOMS: atom_id res chain seq x y z
N MET A 1 -3.30 -16.18 41.21
CA MET A 1 -2.52 -14.95 41.02
C MET A 1 -1.54 -15.04 39.81
N GLN A 2 -1.76 -16.01 38.92
CA GLN A 2 -0.93 -16.23 37.71
C GLN A 2 -1.72 -16.00 36.41
N GLU A 3 -3.04 -15.80 36.48
CA GLU A 3 -3.93 -15.58 35.33
C GLU A 3 -4.04 -14.11 34.93
N ASP A 4 -3.74 -13.16 35.80
CA ASP A 4 -3.86 -11.73 35.49
C ASP A 4 -2.66 -11.15 34.71
N LEU A 5 -1.48 -11.77 34.80
CA LEU A 5 -0.29 -11.29 34.08
C LEU A 5 -0.37 -11.58 32.58
N THR A 6 -0.98 -12.70 32.19
CA THR A 6 -1.16 -13.05 30.77
C THR A 6 -2.21 -12.17 30.07
N ALA A 7 -3.23 -11.71 30.79
CA ALA A 7 -4.24 -10.79 30.25
C ALA A 7 -3.70 -9.38 30.07
N ILE A 8 -2.84 -8.90 30.97
CA ILE A 8 -2.19 -7.59 30.88
C ILE A 8 -1.14 -7.59 29.76
N GLU A 9 -0.29 -8.63 29.67
CA GLU A 9 0.67 -8.78 28.59
C GLU A 9 -0.01 -8.94 27.22
N THR A 10 -1.16 -9.62 27.15
CA THR A 10 -1.96 -9.69 25.92
C THR A 10 -2.56 -8.33 25.59
N ALA A 11 -3.12 -7.60 26.54
CA ALA A 11 -3.70 -6.27 26.31
C ALA A 11 -2.64 -5.25 25.89
N GLU A 12 -1.45 -5.27 26.47
CA GLU A 12 -0.33 -4.43 26.03
C GLU A 12 0.21 -4.84 24.64
N ARG A 13 0.19 -6.12 24.32
CA ARG A 13 0.52 -6.63 22.97
C ARG A 13 -0.48 -6.20 21.92
N TRP A 14 -1.76 -5.98 22.27
CA TRP A 14 -2.83 -5.53 21.36
C TRP A 14 -2.94 -4.01 21.28
N ASN A 15 -2.25 -3.28 22.14
CA ASN A 15 -2.10 -1.83 22.02
C ASN A 15 -0.97 -1.46 21.03
N ILE A 16 -0.74 -2.29 20.03
CA ILE A 16 0.11 -1.97 18.89
C ILE A 16 -0.64 -0.92 18.09
N ALA A 17 -0.17 0.31 18.18
CA ALA A 17 -0.72 1.45 17.43
C ALA A 17 -0.90 1.06 15.95
N ASN A 18 -2.05 1.39 15.38
CA ASN A 18 -2.32 1.19 13.96
C ASN A 18 -1.15 1.71 13.12
N ARG A 19 -0.61 0.86 12.26
CA ARG A 19 0.50 1.19 11.37
C ARG A 19 -0.01 1.86 10.11
N ARG A 20 0.48 3.04 9.82
CA ARG A 20 0.04 3.85 8.70
C ARG A 20 0.81 3.49 7.43
N VAL A 21 0.08 3.06 6.41
CA VAL A 21 0.63 2.63 5.12
C VAL A 21 0.41 3.73 4.08
N LEU A 22 1.49 4.08 3.37
CA LEU A 22 1.45 4.91 2.17
C LEU A 22 1.72 4.01 0.96
N SER A 23 0.75 3.89 0.07
CA SER A 23 0.77 3.02 -1.11
C SER A 23 0.93 3.84 -2.38
N LEU A 24 1.99 3.57 -3.14
CA LEU A 24 2.25 4.19 -4.44
C LEU A 24 2.01 3.17 -5.56
N PHE A 25 1.48 3.66 -6.68
CA PHE A 25 1.12 2.80 -7.80
C PHE A 25 0.16 1.68 -7.37
N SER A 26 -0.80 2.04 -6.52
CA SER A 26 -1.70 1.11 -5.81
C SER A 26 -2.57 0.28 -6.76
N GLY A 27 -2.80 0.77 -7.98
CA GLY A 27 -3.72 0.13 -8.91
C GLY A 27 -5.10 -0.06 -8.26
N CYS A 28 -5.68 -1.24 -8.38
CA CYS A 28 -6.95 -1.58 -7.73
C CYS A 28 -6.80 -1.97 -6.24
N GLY A 29 -5.62 -1.85 -5.64
CA GLY A 29 -5.39 -2.09 -4.22
C GLY A 29 -5.00 -3.51 -3.83
N GLY A 30 -4.39 -4.28 -4.74
CA GLY A 30 -4.01 -5.66 -4.42
C GLY A 30 -3.02 -5.77 -3.27
N ILE A 31 -2.02 -4.89 -3.21
CA ILE A 31 -1.07 -4.84 -2.10
C ILE A 31 -1.74 -4.27 -0.84
N ASP A 32 -2.54 -3.21 -1.00
CA ASP A 32 -3.27 -2.57 0.10
C ASP A 32 -4.18 -3.57 0.81
N LEU A 33 -4.87 -4.42 0.04
CA LEU A 33 -5.69 -5.51 0.55
C LEU A 33 -4.88 -6.46 1.45
N GLY A 34 -3.67 -6.82 1.03
CA GLY A 34 -2.79 -7.68 1.82
C GLY A 34 -2.36 -7.04 3.15
N PHE A 35 -2.19 -5.72 3.19
CA PHE A 35 -1.88 -5.00 4.43
C PHE A 35 -3.11 -4.83 5.32
N GLU A 36 -4.27 -4.43 4.78
CA GLU A 36 -5.49 -4.21 5.58
C GLU A 36 -6.09 -5.51 6.13
N GLY A 37 -5.98 -6.61 5.40
CA GLY A 37 -6.68 -7.85 5.75
C GLY A 37 -8.19 -7.78 5.50
N ASP A 38 -8.97 -8.49 6.32
CA ASP A 38 -10.43 -8.52 6.28
C ASP A 38 -11.01 -8.98 4.94
N PHE A 39 -10.52 -10.12 4.44
CA PHE A 39 -10.99 -10.71 3.18
C PHE A 39 -10.97 -12.24 3.20
N ASN A 40 -11.74 -12.86 2.30
CA ASN A 40 -11.81 -14.30 2.17
C ASN A 40 -10.79 -14.81 1.17
N VAL A 41 -10.12 -15.91 1.53
CA VAL A 41 -9.16 -16.63 0.68
C VAL A 41 -9.52 -18.09 0.59
N LEU A 42 -8.98 -18.79 -0.40
CA LEU A 42 -9.11 -20.25 -0.46
C LEU A 42 -8.36 -20.87 0.73
N THR A 43 -9.01 -21.73 1.48
CA THR A 43 -8.40 -22.42 2.63
C THR A 43 -7.11 -23.14 2.26
N ALA A 44 -7.02 -23.68 1.04
CA ALA A 44 -5.82 -24.34 0.53
C ALA A 44 -4.61 -23.41 0.35
N SER A 45 -4.84 -22.08 0.26
CA SER A 45 -3.75 -21.09 0.12
C SER A 45 -3.23 -20.55 1.45
N VAL A 46 -3.84 -20.95 2.57
CA VAL A 46 -3.44 -20.48 3.91
C VAL A 46 -2.55 -21.52 4.58
N ASN A 47 -1.38 -21.08 5.06
CA ASN A 47 -0.53 -21.92 5.89
C ASN A 47 -0.64 -21.49 7.38
N PRO A 48 -1.44 -22.17 8.19
CA PRO A 48 -1.67 -21.81 9.58
C PRO A 48 -0.40 -21.93 10.45
N LYS A 49 0.64 -22.63 9.99
CA LYS A 49 1.92 -22.73 10.70
C LYS A 49 2.77 -21.48 10.57
N VAL A 50 2.55 -20.68 9.53
CA VAL A 50 3.30 -19.44 9.27
C VAL A 50 2.60 -18.24 9.86
N ASN A 51 1.26 -18.26 9.94
CA ASN A 51 0.44 -17.11 10.34
C ASN A 51 -0.27 -17.37 11.68
N VAL A 52 0.50 -17.64 12.72
CA VAL A 52 -0.04 -17.88 14.07
C VAL A 52 -0.70 -16.65 14.72
N THR A 53 -0.50 -15.45 14.16
CA THR A 53 -1.05 -14.19 14.68
C THR A 53 -2.26 -13.68 13.90
N TRP A 54 -2.62 -14.33 12.80
CA TRP A 54 -3.80 -13.96 12.03
C TRP A 54 -5.02 -14.65 12.61
N ASP A 55 -6.06 -13.87 12.83
CA ASP A 55 -7.37 -14.39 13.18
C ASP A 55 -7.92 -15.07 11.94
N ILE A 56 -7.87 -16.41 11.93
CA ILE A 56 -8.24 -17.23 10.78
C ILE A 56 -9.54 -17.91 11.10
N ASP A 57 -10.64 -17.39 10.55
CA ASP A 57 -11.95 -17.97 10.68
C ASP A 57 -12.31 -18.80 9.45
N LYS A 58 -12.64 -20.06 9.68
CA LYS A 58 -13.18 -20.91 8.62
C LYS A 58 -14.61 -20.49 8.31
N VAL A 59 -14.82 -19.94 7.13
CA VAL A 59 -16.16 -19.62 6.62
C VAL A 59 -16.88 -20.90 6.19
N ASP A 60 -16.17 -21.78 5.47
CA ASP A 60 -16.65 -23.10 5.05
C ASP A 60 -15.46 -24.02 4.70
N LYS A 61 -15.73 -25.18 4.03
CA LYS A 61 -14.68 -26.11 3.62
C LYS A 61 -13.70 -25.53 2.59
N ARG A 62 -14.10 -24.52 1.83
CA ARG A 62 -13.35 -23.95 0.70
C ARG A 62 -12.74 -22.60 1.05
N TRP A 63 -13.40 -21.80 1.90
CA TRP A 63 -13.04 -20.43 2.17
C TRP A 63 -12.67 -20.21 3.63
N THR A 64 -11.64 -19.44 3.83
CA THR A 64 -11.17 -18.96 5.12
C THR A 64 -11.17 -17.43 5.11
N HIS A 65 -11.68 -16.82 6.15
CA HIS A 65 -11.59 -15.38 6.36
C HIS A 65 -10.27 -15.02 7.03
N LEU A 66 -9.57 -14.04 6.47
CA LEU A 66 -8.41 -13.42 7.11
C LEU A 66 -8.88 -12.14 7.78
N GLY A 67 -8.68 -12.05 9.08
CA GLY A 67 -9.09 -10.89 9.89
C GLY A 67 -8.36 -9.61 9.52
N LYS A 68 -8.81 -8.49 10.10
CA LYS A 68 -8.13 -7.19 9.98
C LYS A 68 -6.73 -7.27 10.56
N THR A 69 -5.81 -6.54 9.95
CA THR A 69 -4.45 -6.39 10.46
C THR A 69 -4.31 -5.09 11.28
N ILE A 70 -3.09 -4.81 11.72
CA ILE A 70 -2.74 -3.55 12.38
C ILE A 70 -2.41 -2.43 11.37
N PHE A 71 -2.39 -2.73 10.08
CA PHE A 71 -2.01 -1.79 9.03
C PHE A 71 -3.23 -1.06 8.48
N HIS A 72 -3.04 0.23 8.17
CA HIS A 72 -4.08 1.13 7.67
C HIS A 72 -3.56 1.94 6.50
N THR A 73 -4.18 1.81 5.34
CA THR A 73 -3.84 2.59 4.14
C THR A 73 -4.39 4.00 4.28
N VAL A 74 -3.50 4.94 4.59
CA VAL A 74 -3.84 6.36 4.78
C VAL A 74 -3.58 7.20 3.55
N PHE A 75 -2.94 6.63 2.54
CA PHE A 75 -2.67 7.24 1.26
C PHE A 75 -2.50 6.15 0.21
N ALA A 76 -3.21 6.26 -0.89
CA ALA A 76 -3.06 5.43 -2.08
C ALA A 76 -2.93 6.32 -3.31
N ASN A 77 -2.21 5.88 -4.34
CA ASN A 77 -1.99 6.66 -5.53
C ASN A 77 -1.86 5.81 -6.78
N ASP A 78 -2.51 6.22 -7.85
CA ASP A 78 -2.30 5.74 -9.22
C ASP A 78 -2.80 6.81 -10.21
N ILE A 79 -2.44 6.65 -11.48
CA ILE A 79 -2.88 7.55 -12.55
C ILE A 79 -4.14 7.07 -13.28
N LYS A 80 -4.61 5.86 -13.00
CA LYS A 80 -5.72 5.22 -13.73
C LYS A 80 -7.06 5.42 -13.01
N PRO A 81 -8.05 6.09 -13.65
CA PRO A 81 -9.37 6.29 -13.06
C PRO A 81 -10.10 4.99 -12.72
N GLU A 82 -9.96 3.97 -13.58
CA GLU A 82 -10.58 2.65 -13.38
C GLU A 82 -10.02 1.96 -12.13
N ALA A 83 -8.73 2.13 -11.89
CA ALA A 83 -8.07 1.59 -10.71
C ALA A 83 -8.60 2.28 -9.43
N LYS A 84 -8.71 3.61 -9.45
CA LYS A 84 -9.34 4.37 -8.35
C LYS A 84 -10.78 3.92 -8.11
N ALA A 85 -11.57 3.75 -9.16
CA ALA A 85 -12.97 3.33 -9.03
C ALA A 85 -13.09 1.96 -8.37
N ALA A 86 -12.26 0.99 -8.78
CA ALA A 86 -12.22 -0.34 -8.18
C ALA A 86 -11.77 -0.30 -6.71
N TRP A 87 -10.69 0.43 -6.44
CA TRP A 87 -10.16 0.62 -5.08
C TRP A 87 -11.20 1.26 -4.16
N ALA A 88 -11.77 2.39 -4.56
CA ALA A 88 -12.76 3.12 -3.79
C ALA A 88 -13.99 2.28 -3.48
N ASN A 89 -14.52 1.55 -4.47
CA ASN A 89 -15.66 0.67 -4.28
C ASN A 89 -15.41 -0.41 -3.23
N TYR A 90 -14.24 -1.04 -3.26
CA TYR A 90 -13.91 -2.10 -2.32
C TYR A 90 -13.61 -1.55 -0.92
N PHE A 91 -12.71 -0.59 -0.81
CA PHE A 91 -12.21 -0.12 0.47
C PHE A 91 -13.20 0.78 1.22
N SER A 92 -14.06 1.54 0.51
CA SER A 92 -15.11 2.31 1.17
C SER A 92 -16.15 1.41 1.83
N ALA A 93 -16.46 0.26 1.24
CA ALA A 93 -17.34 -0.73 1.87
C ALA A 93 -16.74 -1.30 3.18
N LYS A 94 -15.43 -1.15 3.38
CA LYS A 94 -14.70 -1.55 4.59
C LYS A 94 -14.40 -0.39 5.55
N GLY A 95 -14.96 0.79 5.28
CA GLY A 95 -14.83 1.98 6.11
C GLY A 95 -13.53 2.76 5.89
N ILE A 96 -12.80 2.50 4.80
CA ILE A 96 -11.63 3.30 4.42
C ILE A 96 -12.08 4.42 3.49
N ASP A 97 -11.67 5.65 3.79
CA ASP A 97 -12.08 6.83 3.03
C ASP A 97 -11.52 6.79 1.60
N ALA A 98 -12.40 6.89 0.61
CA ALA A 98 -12.03 7.02 -0.79
C ALA A 98 -11.20 8.27 -1.09
N GLY A 99 -11.26 9.29 -0.23
CA GLY A 99 -10.44 10.50 -0.28
C GLY A 99 -8.93 10.21 -0.08
N ASN A 100 -8.59 9.07 0.50
CA ASN A 100 -7.20 8.64 0.65
C ASN A 100 -6.55 8.25 -0.70
N TYR A 101 -7.35 8.11 -1.78
CA TYR A 101 -6.82 7.73 -3.09
C TYR A 101 -6.64 8.94 -4.01
N TYR A 102 -5.41 9.27 -4.31
CA TYR A 102 -5.00 10.37 -5.19
C TYR A 102 -4.85 9.88 -6.63
N LEU A 103 -5.65 10.42 -7.53
CA LEU A 103 -5.64 10.10 -8.96
C LEU A 103 -4.76 11.12 -9.71
N ASP A 104 -3.47 10.97 -9.58
CA ASP A 104 -2.49 11.86 -10.19
C ASP A 104 -1.15 11.18 -10.38
N SER A 105 -0.27 11.77 -11.21
CA SER A 105 1.12 11.36 -11.27
C SER A 105 1.80 11.62 -9.92
N ILE A 106 2.49 10.62 -9.36
CA ILE A 106 3.26 10.81 -8.13
C ILE A 106 4.30 11.93 -8.25
N VAL A 107 4.87 12.13 -9.44
CA VAL A 107 5.80 13.21 -9.74
C VAL A 107 5.13 14.57 -9.59
N ASP A 108 3.90 14.70 -10.08
CA ASP A 108 3.14 15.95 -10.02
C ASP A 108 2.67 16.24 -8.59
N LEU A 109 2.27 15.22 -7.83
CA LEU A 109 1.95 15.36 -6.41
C LEU A 109 3.15 15.84 -5.59
N VAL A 110 4.35 15.29 -5.86
CA VAL A 110 5.60 15.73 -5.20
C VAL A 110 5.94 17.18 -5.58
N LYS A 111 5.78 17.58 -6.85
CA LYS A 111 5.98 18.97 -7.28
C LYS A 111 5.00 19.91 -6.59
N LEU A 112 3.71 19.58 -6.59
CA LEU A 112 2.67 20.36 -5.91
C LEU A 112 3.00 20.58 -4.43
N GLN A 113 3.42 19.54 -3.73
CA GLN A 113 3.81 19.69 -2.34
C GLN A 113 5.01 20.61 -2.14
N ARG A 114 6.04 20.50 -3.00
CA ARG A 114 7.26 21.30 -2.91
C ARG A 114 7.04 22.77 -3.31
N GLU A 115 6.29 23.00 -4.38
CA GLU A 115 6.10 24.36 -4.96
C GLU A 115 5.03 25.14 -4.21
N ASN A 116 3.92 24.52 -3.87
CA ASN A 116 2.75 25.18 -3.28
C ASN A 116 2.69 25.05 -1.75
N LYS A 117 3.67 24.38 -1.13
CA LYS A 117 3.71 24.10 0.30
C LYS A 117 2.43 23.44 0.84
N ILE A 118 1.75 22.66 0.01
CA ILE A 118 0.55 21.92 0.37
C ILE A 118 0.98 20.58 0.96
N ASN A 119 0.43 20.22 2.11
CA ASN A 119 0.68 18.90 2.70
C ASN A 119 -0.23 17.85 2.05
N ILE A 120 0.21 17.26 0.96
CA ILE A 120 -0.50 16.17 0.26
C ILE A 120 -0.21 14.83 0.94
N PHE A 121 1.06 14.58 1.24
CA PHE A 121 1.46 13.34 1.85
C PHE A 121 1.24 13.35 3.36
N PRO A 122 0.59 12.32 3.92
CA PRO A 122 0.36 12.23 5.35
C PRO A 122 1.68 12.11 6.11
N LYS A 123 1.71 12.70 7.32
CA LYS A 123 2.83 12.56 8.26
C LYS A 123 2.76 11.24 9.01
N ASN A 124 3.85 10.85 9.64
CA ASN A 124 3.95 9.66 10.49
C ASN A 124 3.54 8.37 9.74
N ILE A 125 4.22 8.11 8.62
CA ILE A 125 4.08 6.89 7.86
C ILE A 125 5.00 5.83 8.45
N ASP A 126 4.45 4.65 8.75
CA ASP A 126 5.21 3.51 9.25
C ASP A 126 5.71 2.63 8.11
N VAL A 127 4.92 2.51 7.03
CA VAL A 127 5.24 1.65 5.88
C VAL A 127 4.98 2.39 4.58
N LEU A 128 5.98 2.39 3.70
CA LEU A 128 5.86 2.84 2.32
C LEU A 128 5.93 1.61 1.41
N ILE A 129 4.90 1.43 0.59
CA ILE A 129 4.82 0.35 -0.39
C ILE A 129 4.65 0.92 -1.79
N GLY A 130 5.07 0.17 -2.82
CA GLY A 130 4.88 0.62 -4.20
C GLY A 130 5.21 -0.44 -5.22
N GLY A 131 4.29 -0.62 -6.18
CA GLY A 131 4.44 -1.48 -7.35
C GLY A 131 4.73 -0.68 -8.61
N PHE A 132 5.87 0.00 -8.68
CA PHE A 132 6.19 0.84 -9.84
C PHE A 132 6.26 0.02 -11.14
N PRO A 133 5.86 0.62 -12.29
CA PRO A 133 5.94 -0.04 -13.60
C PRO A 133 7.38 -0.43 -13.95
N CYS A 134 7.63 -1.71 -14.14
CA CYS A 134 8.97 -2.24 -14.48
C CYS A 134 9.11 -2.63 -15.96
N GLN A 135 8.21 -2.20 -16.83
CA GLN A 135 8.18 -2.60 -18.25
C GLN A 135 9.49 -2.30 -18.98
N ASP A 136 10.14 -1.19 -18.66
CA ASP A 136 11.40 -0.79 -19.28
C ASP A 136 12.62 -1.53 -18.70
N PHE A 137 12.47 -2.20 -17.56
CA PHE A 137 13.49 -3.01 -16.90
C PHE A 137 13.27 -4.51 -17.07
N SER A 138 12.07 -4.92 -17.51
CA SER A 138 11.71 -6.32 -17.67
C SER A 138 12.34 -6.95 -18.91
N VAL A 139 12.66 -8.24 -18.81
CA VAL A 139 13.13 -9.05 -19.95
C VAL A 139 12.11 -9.10 -21.08
N SER A 140 10.82 -9.03 -20.77
CA SER A 140 9.71 -8.99 -21.73
C SER A 140 9.39 -7.58 -22.25
N GLY A 141 10.00 -6.53 -21.70
CA GLY A 141 9.83 -5.14 -22.11
C GLY A 141 10.89 -4.69 -23.13
N LYS A 142 10.85 -3.41 -23.48
CA LYS A 142 11.81 -2.81 -24.45
C LYS A 142 13.23 -2.64 -23.90
N ARG A 143 13.48 -2.99 -22.64
CA ARG A 143 14.77 -2.90 -21.93
C ARG A 143 15.45 -1.53 -22.04
N MET A 144 14.69 -0.47 -22.12
CA MET A 144 15.24 0.88 -22.24
C MET A 144 15.75 1.45 -20.90
N GLY A 145 15.46 0.77 -19.80
CA GLY A 145 15.93 1.16 -18.47
C GLY A 145 15.57 2.61 -18.12
N PHE A 146 16.50 3.30 -17.51
CA PHE A 146 16.36 4.74 -17.18
C PHE A 146 16.42 5.66 -18.40
N GLU A 147 16.81 5.15 -19.56
CA GLU A 147 16.89 5.90 -20.83
C GLU A 147 15.57 5.89 -21.62
N SER A 148 14.55 5.22 -21.10
CA SER A 148 13.21 5.26 -21.70
C SER A 148 12.63 6.67 -21.57
N GLY A 149 12.96 7.53 -22.50
CA GLY A 149 12.47 8.92 -22.53
C GLY A 149 10.96 9.06 -22.74
N LYS A 150 10.16 8.01 -22.53
CA LYS A 150 8.71 8.00 -22.70
C LYS A 150 8.03 7.50 -21.45
N GLY A 151 7.32 8.39 -20.74
CA GLY A 151 6.35 8.00 -19.76
C GLY A 151 5.24 7.13 -20.35
N HIS A 152 4.43 6.52 -19.51
CA HIS A 152 3.30 5.66 -19.90
C HIS A 152 2.27 6.39 -20.81
N ASP A 153 2.26 7.71 -20.80
CA ASP A 153 1.46 8.62 -21.63
C ASP A 153 2.15 9.08 -22.91
N GLY A 154 3.31 8.52 -23.25
CA GLY A 154 4.08 8.87 -24.42
C GLY A 154 4.85 10.20 -24.34
N LYS A 155 4.77 10.93 -23.23
CA LYS A 155 5.54 12.15 -22.99
C LYS A 155 6.96 11.82 -22.54
N LYS A 156 7.94 12.57 -23.05
CA LYS A 156 9.32 12.46 -22.58
C LYS A 156 9.40 12.86 -21.11
N ILE A 157 9.79 11.93 -20.25
CA ILE A 157 10.17 12.24 -18.87
C ILE A 157 11.69 12.27 -18.83
N SER A 158 12.27 13.44 -18.64
CA SER A 158 13.66 13.55 -18.21
C SER A 158 13.70 13.27 -16.71
N VAL A 159 13.98 12.04 -16.34
CA VAL A 159 14.23 11.71 -14.94
C VAL A 159 15.69 12.07 -14.65
N GLU A 160 15.93 13.27 -14.17
CA GLU A 160 17.17 13.54 -13.45
C GLU A 160 17.10 12.76 -12.13
N MET A 161 17.81 11.65 -12.06
CA MET A 161 18.01 10.93 -10.82
C MET A 161 18.73 11.87 -9.83
N PRO A 162 18.19 12.11 -8.64
CA PRO A 162 18.97 12.80 -7.62
C PRO A 162 20.18 11.93 -7.27
N THR A 163 21.38 12.48 -7.44
CA THR A 163 22.58 11.83 -6.93
C THR A 163 22.43 11.61 -5.42
N ILE A 164 23.06 10.55 -4.91
CA ILE A 164 23.03 10.19 -3.46
C ILE A 164 23.40 11.39 -2.57
N GLU A 165 24.22 12.32 -3.06
CA GLU A 165 24.55 13.58 -2.37
C GLU A 165 23.36 14.53 -2.22
N LYS A 166 22.46 14.61 -3.21
CA LYS A 166 21.25 15.44 -3.13
C LYS A 166 20.19 14.84 -2.17
N ALA A 167 20.18 13.53 -1.97
CA ALA A 167 19.27 12.87 -1.04
C ALA A 167 19.70 13.01 0.44
N ARG A 168 20.99 13.32 0.70
CA ARG A 168 21.52 13.53 2.06
C ARG A 168 21.36 14.98 2.56
N SER A 169 20.96 15.91 1.70
CA SER A 169 20.75 17.32 2.03
C SER A 169 19.28 17.72 2.20
N LEU A 170 18.38 16.74 2.26
CA LEU A 170 16.95 16.86 2.58
C LEU A 170 16.67 16.29 3.97
#